data_8f036e4100911d325b732eb5aa6dafd6
#
_entry.id   8f036e4100911d325b732eb5aa6dafd6
#
_cell.length_a   1.000
_cell.length_b   1.000
_cell.length_c   1.000
_cell.angle_alpha   90.00
_cell.angle_beta   90.00
_cell.angle_gamma   90.00
#
_symmetry.space_group_name_H-M   'P 1'
#
loop_
_entity.id
_entity.type
_entity.pdbx_description
1 polymer ?
#
loop_
_entity_poly.entity_id
_entity_poly.type
_entity_poly.pdbx_seq_one_letter_code
_entity_poly.pdbx_strand_id
1 'polypeptide(L)'
;MNDWLSLKQKMSVKRRVILLFILLNIVTVRSLDDIEKLGRRGPDDCKPVVVAHRGASGYVPEHTLGSYALAITMGADYVEPDLVMTRDAHLISRHENELSRTSDVSTRPEFTDRYSTKNVSGRIVKGWFSEDFTLAEIKTLRAIEPIPLTRPGNARLDKAYEIPTFQEIIDLVKALEISENRTIGIYPELKYGLYFQRLGLAMEQKVVDTFHKNGYTGKEAPVYIQSFEVSNLKELKTITDLRLLQLYTVSVGQPFDQAELGTGLTYDKMATAEGLADVAKYAAAVGPEKSYIIPRNIFNILGSPTSFVKNAHAVGLQVHPWTFRAENVYLPREFQSSNSLFEFGNLEGEIKKFLAAGVDGLFVDQPDILVRVRGQC
;
A
#
# COMPACT_ATOMS: atom_id res chain seq x y z
N MET A 1 40.44 -37.06 -52.51
CA MET A 1 38.98 -36.68 -52.56
C MET A 1 38.28 -36.75 -51.24
N ASN A 2 38.92 -37.35 -50.21
CA ASN A 2 38.25 -37.50 -48.87
C ASN A 2 38.49 -36.32 -47.88
N ASP A 3 39.46 -35.45 -48.15
CA ASP A 3 39.76 -34.33 -47.24
C ASP A 3 38.85 -33.10 -47.44
N TRP A 4 38.26 -32.95 -48.62
CA TRP A 4 37.39 -31.82 -48.98
C TRP A 4 35.99 -31.91 -48.37
N LEU A 5 35.49 -33.11 -48.17
CA LEU A 5 34.20 -33.36 -47.52
C LEU A 5 34.24 -33.15 -46.00
N SER A 6 35.36 -33.47 -45.36
CA SER A 6 35.63 -33.25 -43.94
C SER A 6 35.73 -31.75 -43.58
N LEU A 7 36.35 -30.94 -44.46
CA LEU A 7 36.43 -29.50 -44.27
C LEU A 7 35.07 -28.76 -44.40
N LYS A 8 34.25 -29.19 -45.39
CA LYS A 8 32.88 -28.62 -45.56
C LYS A 8 31.98 -28.97 -44.37
N GLN A 9 32.08 -30.16 -43.82
CA GLN A 9 31.32 -30.58 -42.65
C GLN A 9 31.73 -29.83 -41.38
N LYS A 10 33.04 -29.62 -41.14
CA LYS A 10 33.56 -28.86 -40.03
C LYS A 10 33.23 -27.34 -40.13
N MET A 11 33.20 -26.77 -41.33
CA MET A 11 32.78 -25.39 -41.58
C MET A 11 31.26 -25.19 -41.37
N SER A 12 30.45 -26.19 -41.72
CA SER A 12 28.98 -26.14 -41.50
C SER A 12 28.62 -26.16 -40.01
N VAL A 13 29.31 -26.96 -39.20
CA VAL A 13 29.12 -27.00 -37.74
C VAL A 13 29.58 -25.71 -37.07
N LYS A 14 30.75 -25.17 -37.43
CA LYS A 14 31.21 -23.87 -36.91
C LYS A 14 30.25 -22.72 -37.26
N ARG A 15 29.73 -22.67 -38.50
CA ARG A 15 28.74 -21.68 -38.90
C ARG A 15 27.40 -21.82 -38.15
N ARG A 16 26.94 -23.03 -37.88
CA ARG A 16 25.75 -23.29 -37.08
C ARG A 16 25.95 -22.91 -35.61
N VAL A 17 27.12 -23.18 -35.04
CA VAL A 17 27.45 -22.77 -33.67
C VAL A 17 27.58 -21.26 -33.56
N ILE A 18 28.20 -20.59 -34.53
CA ILE A 18 28.30 -19.11 -34.56
C ILE A 18 26.91 -18.48 -34.78
N LEU A 19 26.06 -19.04 -35.64
CA LEU A 19 24.66 -18.56 -35.79
C LEU A 19 23.85 -18.80 -34.54
N LEU A 20 24.01 -19.89 -33.82
CA LEU A 20 23.36 -20.16 -32.54
C LEU A 20 23.85 -19.18 -31.44
N PHE A 21 25.14 -18.86 -31.42
CA PHE A 21 25.68 -17.83 -30.51
C PHE A 21 25.22 -16.41 -30.89
N ILE A 22 25.05 -16.11 -32.17
CA ILE A 22 24.52 -14.81 -32.64
C ILE A 22 23.02 -14.70 -32.38
N LEU A 23 22.25 -15.79 -32.54
CA LEU A 23 20.83 -15.84 -32.21
C LEU A 23 20.58 -15.80 -30.69
N LEU A 24 21.47 -16.38 -29.87
CA LEU A 24 21.44 -16.24 -28.42
C LEU A 24 21.84 -14.83 -27.92
N ASN A 25 22.60 -14.06 -28.72
CA ASN A 25 22.97 -12.68 -28.40
C ASN A 25 22.03 -11.62 -28.98
N ILE A 26 21.03 -12.01 -29.78
CA ILE A 26 19.94 -11.13 -30.27
C ILE A 26 18.69 -11.23 -29.39
N VAL A 27 18.58 -12.23 -28.51
CA VAL A 27 17.68 -12.15 -27.36
C VAL A 27 18.28 -11.04 -26.46
N THR A 28 17.65 -9.85 -26.49
CA THR A 28 17.88 -8.78 -25.53
C THR A 28 18.36 -9.38 -24.22
N VAL A 29 19.53 -8.94 -23.74
CA VAL A 29 20.05 -9.30 -22.41
C VAL A 29 19.00 -8.83 -21.41
N ARG A 30 18.00 -9.66 -21.16
CA ARG A 30 17.21 -9.53 -19.94
C ARG A 30 18.23 -9.81 -18.82
N SER A 31 18.25 -8.97 -17.83
CA SER A 31 19.09 -9.20 -16.65
C SER A 31 18.80 -10.62 -16.12
N LEU A 32 19.75 -11.23 -15.44
CA LEU A 32 19.48 -12.51 -14.74
C LEU A 32 18.22 -12.37 -13.86
N ASP A 33 17.98 -11.16 -13.28
CA ASP A 33 16.80 -10.82 -12.52
C ASP A 33 15.51 -10.89 -13.35
N ASP A 34 15.54 -10.53 -14.66
CA ASP A 34 14.37 -10.63 -15.54
C ASP A 34 14.06 -12.08 -15.94
N ILE A 35 15.10 -12.91 -16.07
CA ILE A 35 14.92 -14.35 -16.35
C ILE A 35 14.41 -15.07 -15.11
N GLU A 36 14.88 -14.69 -13.92
CA GLU A 36 14.46 -15.25 -12.65
C GLU A 36 13.01 -14.87 -12.26
N LYS A 37 12.54 -13.73 -12.75
CA LYS A 37 11.12 -13.30 -12.60
C LYS A 37 10.17 -14.01 -13.57
N LEU A 38 10.67 -14.61 -14.66
CA LEU A 38 9.87 -15.38 -15.62
C LEU A 38 9.39 -16.68 -14.95
N GLY A 39 8.14 -16.69 -14.51
CA GLY A 39 7.48 -17.85 -13.87
C GLY A 39 7.17 -17.67 -12.39
N ARG A 40 7.56 -16.54 -11.77
CA ARG A 40 7.11 -16.22 -10.41
C ARG A 40 5.68 -15.68 -10.44
N ARG A 41 4.87 -16.11 -9.49
CA ARG A 41 3.52 -15.56 -9.30
C ARG A 41 3.60 -14.06 -9.01
N GLY A 42 2.89 -13.25 -9.81
CA GLY A 42 2.71 -11.82 -9.56
C GLY A 42 1.66 -11.52 -8.49
N PRO A 43 1.66 -10.32 -7.90
CA PRO A 43 0.69 -9.95 -6.86
C PRO A 43 -0.74 -9.82 -7.39
N ASP A 44 -0.93 -9.61 -8.70
CA ASP A 44 -2.25 -9.46 -9.34
C ASP A 44 -2.77 -10.76 -9.98
N ASP A 45 -1.98 -11.84 -9.96
CA ASP A 45 -2.36 -13.13 -10.56
C ASP A 45 -3.48 -13.83 -9.80
N CYS A 46 -3.72 -13.40 -8.56
CA CYS A 46 -4.71 -13.99 -7.68
C CYS A 46 -5.69 -12.94 -7.17
N LYS A 47 -6.96 -13.15 -7.43
CA LYS A 47 -8.05 -12.27 -7.00
C LYS A 47 -8.88 -12.91 -5.88
N PRO A 48 -9.33 -12.14 -4.90
CA PRO A 48 -9.03 -10.73 -4.66
C PRO A 48 -7.58 -10.53 -4.18
N VAL A 49 -6.96 -9.42 -4.52
CA VAL A 49 -5.62 -9.10 -4.01
C VAL A 49 -5.67 -8.81 -2.51
N VAL A 50 -4.67 -9.32 -1.78
CA VAL A 50 -4.52 -9.12 -0.33
C VAL A 50 -3.55 -7.96 -0.09
N VAL A 51 -4.08 -6.82 0.35
CA VAL A 51 -3.28 -5.65 0.73
C VAL A 51 -3.13 -5.64 2.25
N ALA A 52 -1.92 -5.88 2.75
CA ALA A 52 -1.62 -5.88 4.18
C ALA A 52 -1.50 -4.42 4.67
N HIS A 53 -2.59 -3.91 5.25
CA HIS A 53 -2.74 -2.54 5.72
C HIS A 53 -1.77 -2.25 6.87
N ARG A 54 -0.74 -1.45 6.60
CA ARG A 54 0.38 -1.15 7.51
C ARG A 54 1.20 -2.39 7.91
N GLY A 55 1.21 -3.41 7.03
CA GLY A 55 1.73 -4.74 7.30
C GLY A 55 0.69 -5.66 7.97
N ALA A 56 1.15 -6.67 8.72
CA ALA A 56 0.29 -7.51 9.56
C ALA A 56 -0.05 -6.78 10.88
N SER A 57 -0.64 -5.58 10.77
CA SER A 57 -0.85 -4.64 11.87
C SER A 57 -1.81 -5.17 12.94
N GLY A 58 -2.60 -6.19 12.65
CA GLY A 58 -3.41 -6.92 13.64
C GLY A 58 -2.59 -7.77 14.62
N TYR A 59 -1.29 -7.99 14.35
CA TYR A 59 -0.42 -8.89 15.12
C TYR A 59 0.90 -8.26 15.60
N VAL A 60 1.38 -7.22 14.91
CA VAL A 60 2.66 -6.53 15.19
C VAL A 60 2.42 -5.02 15.06
N PRO A 61 3.08 -4.16 15.86
CA PRO A 61 2.94 -2.71 15.72
C PRO A 61 3.09 -2.24 14.28
N GLU A 62 2.13 -1.42 13.85
CA GLU A 62 1.99 -0.97 12.45
C GLU A 62 3.24 -0.28 11.91
N HIS A 63 3.45 -0.35 10.60
CA HIS A 63 4.53 0.34 9.89
C HIS A 63 5.93 0.00 10.42
N THR A 64 6.16 -1.26 10.76
CA THR A 64 7.48 -1.79 11.12
C THR A 64 7.95 -2.82 10.10
N LEU A 65 9.27 -3.00 9.95
CA LEU A 65 9.79 -4.06 9.08
C LEU A 65 9.32 -5.44 9.52
N GLY A 66 9.14 -5.65 10.85
CA GLY A 66 8.58 -6.90 11.38
C GLY A 66 7.12 -7.12 10.94
N SER A 67 6.29 -6.06 10.93
CA SER A 67 4.90 -6.13 10.47
C SER A 67 4.81 -6.47 8.98
N TYR A 68 5.67 -5.85 8.14
CA TYR A 68 5.71 -6.13 6.71
C TYR A 68 6.23 -7.55 6.41
N ALA A 69 7.31 -7.97 7.08
CA ALA A 69 7.85 -9.31 6.91
C ALA A 69 6.82 -10.38 7.28
N LEU A 70 6.12 -10.22 8.40
CA LEU A 70 5.07 -11.14 8.82
C LEU A 70 3.93 -11.19 7.80
N ALA A 71 3.48 -10.04 7.29
CA ALA A 71 2.43 -9.96 6.27
C ALA A 71 2.82 -10.73 5.00
N ILE A 72 4.04 -10.57 4.53
CA ILE A 72 4.58 -11.27 3.35
C ILE A 72 4.58 -12.78 3.59
N THR A 73 5.08 -13.23 4.74
CA THR A 73 5.10 -14.66 5.13
C THR A 73 3.69 -15.24 5.27
N MET A 74 2.70 -14.43 5.67
CA MET A 74 1.27 -14.81 5.71
C MET A 74 0.64 -14.90 4.32
N GLY A 75 1.34 -14.52 3.25
CA GLY A 75 0.87 -14.62 1.87
C GLY A 75 0.20 -13.35 1.33
N ALA A 76 0.37 -12.20 1.97
CA ALA A 76 -0.09 -10.91 1.42
C ALA A 76 0.54 -10.64 0.04
N ASP A 77 -0.26 -10.12 -0.90
CA ASP A 77 0.22 -9.79 -2.25
C ASP A 77 0.90 -8.43 -2.28
N TYR A 78 0.42 -7.49 -1.44
CA TYR A 78 0.97 -6.15 -1.30
C TYR A 78 1.21 -5.82 0.17
N VAL A 79 2.29 -5.10 0.46
CA VAL A 79 2.49 -4.38 1.72
C VAL A 79 2.15 -2.91 1.53
N GLU A 80 1.48 -2.34 2.50
CA GLU A 80 1.00 -0.96 2.43
C GLU A 80 1.69 -0.10 3.49
N PRO A 81 2.63 0.80 3.10
CA PRO A 81 3.20 1.82 3.94
C PRO A 81 2.53 3.18 3.75
N ASP A 82 2.14 3.84 4.84
CA ASP A 82 1.85 5.27 4.84
C ASP A 82 3.16 6.07 4.90
N LEU A 83 3.32 7.09 4.07
CA LEU A 83 4.55 7.86 3.97
C LEU A 83 4.37 9.30 4.45
N VAL A 84 5.29 9.74 5.28
CA VAL A 84 5.46 11.12 5.74
C VAL A 84 6.92 11.54 5.60
N MET A 85 7.21 12.85 5.72
CA MET A 85 8.56 13.40 5.52
C MET A 85 9.25 13.76 6.83
N THR A 86 10.56 13.53 6.88
CA THR A 86 11.44 14.11 7.90
C THR A 86 11.86 15.53 7.52
N ARG A 87 12.44 16.28 8.48
CA ARG A 87 12.99 17.64 8.26
C ARG A 87 14.07 17.68 7.18
N ASP A 88 14.90 16.67 7.09
CA ASP A 88 15.96 16.50 6.09
C ASP A 88 15.49 15.72 4.85
N ALA A 89 14.18 15.74 4.60
CA ALA A 89 13.52 15.28 3.41
C ALA A 89 13.71 13.77 3.09
N HIS A 90 13.62 12.90 4.10
CA HIS A 90 13.54 11.46 3.92
C HIS A 90 12.09 10.96 4.07
N LEU A 91 11.70 10.00 3.23
CA LEU A 91 10.44 9.30 3.35
C LEU A 91 10.53 8.23 4.44
N ILE A 92 9.68 8.34 5.44
CA ILE A 92 9.53 7.35 6.52
C ILE A 92 8.10 6.82 6.56
N SER A 93 7.92 5.63 7.12
CA SER A 93 6.59 5.02 7.19
C SER A 93 5.95 5.27 8.56
N ARG A 94 4.91 6.13 8.57
CA ARG A 94 4.01 6.43 9.71
C ARG A 94 2.65 6.88 9.19
N HIS A 95 1.58 6.46 9.89
CA HIS A 95 0.22 6.86 9.50
C HIS A 95 -0.02 8.36 9.66
N GLU A 96 0.46 8.91 10.77
CA GLU A 96 0.39 10.36 11.04
C GLU A 96 1.81 10.95 11.00
N ASN A 97 1.92 12.23 10.62
CA ASN A 97 3.15 12.99 10.83
C ASN A 97 3.36 13.33 12.32
N GLU A 98 2.30 13.31 13.15
CA GLU A 98 2.38 13.40 14.61
C GLU A 98 2.78 12.01 15.18
N LEU A 99 3.92 11.94 15.87
CA LEU A 99 4.62 10.71 16.19
C LEU A 99 4.23 10.08 17.54
N SER A 100 3.56 10.81 18.44
CA SER A 100 3.39 10.37 19.83
C SER A 100 2.50 9.13 19.99
N ARG A 101 1.57 8.91 19.07
CA ARG A 101 0.67 7.77 19.12
C ARG A 101 1.28 6.45 18.63
N THR A 102 2.32 6.55 17.81
CA THR A 102 2.91 5.38 17.13
C THR A 102 4.39 5.22 17.43
N SER A 103 4.97 6.08 18.30
CA SER A 103 6.36 5.99 18.74
C SER A 103 6.54 6.40 20.19
N ASP A 104 7.70 6.08 20.74
CA ASP A 104 8.08 6.41 22.12
C ASP A 104 8.56 7.86 22.30
N VAL A 105 8.38 8.75 21.32
CA VAL A 105 8.87 10.13 21.32
C VAL A 105 8.43 10.92 22.56
N SER A 106 7.21 10.70 23.05
CA SER A 106 6.68 11.38 24.24
C SER A 106 7.41 11.03 25.55
N THR A 107 8.19 9.94 25.55
CA THR A 107 8.99 9.49 26.68
C THR A 107 10.48 9.85 26.55
N ARG A 108 10.83 10.64 25.53
CA ARG A 108 12.21 11.00 25.17
C ARG A 108 12.51 12.43 25.65
N PRO A 109 13.22 12.61 26.79
CA PRO A 109 13.46 13.93 27.37
C PRO A 109 14.25 14.86 26.44
N GLU A 110 15.11 14.32 25.57
CA GLU A 110 15.89 15.07 24.58
C GLU A 110 15.04 15.76 23.51
N PHE A 111 13.76 15.41 23.39
CA PHE A 111 12.83 15.97 22.40
C PHE A 111 11.67 16.75 23.00
N THR A 112 11.72 17.04 24.30
CA THR A 112 10.64 17.76 25.02
C THR A 112 10.38 19.15 24.46
N ASP A 113 11.42 19.85 24.03
CA ASP A 113 11.36 21.20 23.46
C ASP A 113 10.75 21.27 22.06
N ARG A 114 10.59 20.13 21.40
CA ARG A 114 9.97 20.04 20.05
C ARG A 114 8.45 19.81 20.07
N TYR A 115 7.87 19.68 21.28
CA TYR A 115 6.42 19.62 21.39
C TYR A 115 5.79 20.92 20.90
N SER A 116 4.91 20.84 19.90
CA SER A 116 4.36 22.02 19.24
C SER A 116 2.89 21.83 18.87
N THR A 117 2.28 22.92 18.40
CA THR A 117 0.90 22.89 17.86
C THR A 117 0.93 23.32 16.41
N LYS A 118 0.42 22.47 15.52
CA LYS A 118 0.39 22.74 14.08
C LYS A 118 -1.02 22.59 13.51
N ASN A 119 -1.27 23.29 12.41
CA ASN A 119 -2.44 23.03 11.57
C ASN A 119 -2.03 22.02 10.48
N VAL A 120 -2.42 20.77 10.65
CA VAL A 120 -2.16 19.69 9.68
C VAL A 120 -3.43 19.44 8.90
N SER A 121 -3.44 19.80 7.62
CA SER A 121 -4.57 19.60 6.71
C SER A 121 -5.92 20.06 7.31
N GLY A 122 -5.95 21.29 7.85
CA GLY A 122 -7.15 21.92 8.43
C GLY A 122 -7.46 21.50 9.86
N ARG A 123 -6.68 20.61 10.48
CA ARG A 123 -6.84 20.16 11.87
C ARG A 123 -5.74 20.73 12.78
N ILE A 124 -6.12 21.26 13.92
CA ILE A 124 -5.16 21.66 14.94
C ILE A 124 -4.71 20.43 15.72
N VAL A 125 -3.43 20.08 15.59
CA VAL A 125 -2.80 18.92 16.21
C VAL A 125 -1.69 19.40 17.14
N LYS A 126 -1.54 18.72 18.29
CA LYS A 126 -0.48 18.98 19.26
C LYS A 126 0.37 17.73 19.45
N GLY A 127 1.68 17.88 19.41
CA GLY A 127 2.59 16.75 19.57
C GLY A 127 3.96 16.99 18.99
N TRP A 128 4.60 15.91 18.54
CA TRP A 128 5.93 15.88 17.90
C TRP A 128 5.76 15.47 16.44
N PHE A 129 6.17 16.31 15.52
CA PHE A 129 5.90 16.12 14.10
C PHE A 129 7.13 15.64 13.34
N SER A 130 6.98 14.66 12.45
CA SER A 130 8.07 14.03 11.70
C SER A 130 8.97 15.04 10.98
N GLU A 131 8.38 16.10 10.43
CA GLU A 131 9.10 17.19 9.75
C GLU A 131 9.91 18.11 10.67
N ASP A 132 9.85 17.92 11.98
CA ASP A 132 10.71 18.62 12.93
C ASP A 132 11.97 17.80 13.30
N PHE A 133 12.07 16.56 12.82
CA PHE A 133 13.15 15.61 13.13
C PHE A 133 13.95 15.26 11.87
N THR A 134 15.26 15.15 12.02
CA THR A 134 16.11 14.50 11.01
C THR A 134 15.90 12.98 11.00
N LEU A 135 16.27 12.32 9.90
CA LEU A 135 16.23 10.85 9.84
C LEU A 135 17.07 10.22 10.96
N ALA A 136 18.25 10.79 11.26
CA ALA A 136 19.11 10.28 12.32
C ALA A 136 18.41 10.31 13.69
N GLU A 137 17.62 11.34 13.99
CA GLU A 137 16.82 11.43 15.21
C GLU A 137 15.65 10.46 15.19
N ILE A 138 14.92 10.35 14.08
CA ILE A 138 13.84 9.36 13.89
C ILE A 138 14.34 7.93 14.14
N LYS A 139 15.54 7.58 13.70
CA LYS A 139 16.13 6.25 13.92
C LYS A 139 16.45 5.94 15.39
N THR A 140 16.47 6.93 16.26
CA THR A 140 16.58 6.69 17.72
C THR A 140 15.26 6.32 18.37
N LEU A 141 14.11 6.65 17.72
CA LEU A 141 12.77 6.33 18.21
C LEU A 141 12.43 4.85 17.97
N ARG A 142 11.44 4.39 18.74
CA ARG A 142 10.92 3.03 18.62
C ARG A 142 9.40 3.05 18.44
N ALA A 143 8.91 2.16 17.57
CA ALA A 143 7.48 2.00 17.31
C ALA A 143 6.75 1.47 18.56
N ILE A 144 5.53 1.95 18.76
CA ILE A 144 4.59 1.46 19.77
C ILE A 144 3.21 1.18 19.13
N GLU A 145 2.43 0.33 19.76
CA GLU A 145 1.06 0.03 19.34
C GLU A 145 0.13 1.23 19.60
N PRO A 146 -0.55 1.77 18.57
CA PRO A 146 -1.43 2.94 18.73
C PRO A 146 -2.76 2.64 19.44
N ILE A 147 -3.19 1.37 19.50
CA ILE A 147 -4.45 0.94 20.12
C ILE A 147 -4.24 -0.22 21.12
N PRO A 148 -3.39 -0.02 22.14
CA PRO A 148 -2.95 -1.11 23.03
C PRO A 148 -4.07 -1.79 23.79
N LEU A 149 -5.19 -1.12 24.05
CA LEU A 149 -6.36 -1.72 24.69
C LEU A 149 -7.06 -2.74 23.78
N THR A 150 -7.08 -2.47 22.49
CA THR A 150 -7.65 -3.35 21.46
C THR A 150 -6.67 -4.46 21.07
N ARG A 151 -5.36 -4.15 21.06
CA ARG A 151 -4.27 -5.04 20.62
C ARG A 151 -3.21 -5.23 21.71
N PRO A 152 -3.57 -5.79 22.88
CA PRO A 152 -2.62 -5.94 23.99
C PRO A 152 -1.45 -6.89 23.67
N GLY A 153 -1.63 -7.81 22.70
CA GLY A 153 -0.56 -8.66 22.19
C GLY A 153 0.52 -7.85 21.48
N ASN A 154 0.12 -6.91 20.61
CA ASN A 154 1.04 -6.03 19.88
C ASN A 154 1.81 -5.12 20.84
N ALA A 155 1.13 -4.58 21.87
CA ALA A 155 1.74 -3.70 22.85
C ALA A 155 2.90 -4.35 23.63
N ARG A 156 2.99 -5.69 23.67
CA ARG A 156 4.15 -6.40 24.23
C ARG A 156 5.40 -6.26 23.35
N LEU A 157 5.23 -5.84 22.11
CA LEU A 157 6.29 -5.58 21.15
C LEU A 157 6.65 -4.09 21.06
N ASP A 158 6.07 -3.24 21.93
CA ASP A 158 6.41 -1.82 22.02
C ASP A 158 7.91 -1.64 22.20
N LYS A 159 8.48 -0.72 21.43
CA LYS A 159 9.92 -0.41 21.40
C LYS A 159 10.83 -1.51 20.85
N ALA A 160 10.27 -2.63 20.32
CA ALA A 160 11.07 -3.68 19.70
C ALA A 160 11.56 -3.28 18.28
N TYR A 161 10.86 -2.37 17.61
CA TYR A 161 11.13 -2.02 16.21
C TYR A 161 11.45 -0.54 16.03
N GLU A 162 12.31 -0.25 15.07
CA GLU A 162 12.59 1.10 14.57
C GLU A 162 11.48 1.59 13.62
N ILE A 163 11.48 2.90 13.37
CA ILE A 163 10.69 3.50 12.29
C ILE A 163 11.44 3.29 10.97
N PRO A 164 10.88 2.58 9.99
CA PRO A 164 11.56 2.33 8.74
C PRO A 164 11.47 3.52 7.77
N THR A 165 12.49 3.67 6.94
CA THR A 165 12.44 4.48 5.73
C THR A 165 11.72 3.71 4.62
N PHE A 166 11.25 4.44 3.60
CA PHE A 166 10.65 3.82 2.42
C PHE A 166 11.65 2.91 1.67
N GLN A 167 12.93 3.29 1.62
CA GLN A 167 13.96 2.44 1.00
C GLN A 167 14.15 1.12 1.76
N GLU A 168 14.19 1.15 3.10
CA GLU A 168 14.31 -0.09 3.90
C GLU A 168 13.14 -1.04 3.69
N ILE A 169 11.92 -0.52 3.44
CA ILE A 169 10.75 -1.34 3.10
C ILE A 169 10.94 -1.98 1.72
N ILE A 170 11.39 -1.24 0.72
CA ILE A 170 11.66 -1.76 -0.62
C ILE A 170 12.74 -2.86 -0.56
N ASP A 171 13.81 -2.63 0.20
CA ASP A 171 14.90 -3.60 0.36
C ASP A 171 14.41 -4.90 1.03
N LEU A 172 13.55 -4.78 2.05
CA LEU A 172 12.89 -5.92 2.69
C LEU A 172 12.03 -6.70 1.70
N VAL A 173 11.18 -6.01 0.93
CA VAL A 173 10.30 -6.63 -0.08
C VAL A 173 11.14 -7.42 -1.08
N LYS A 174 12.18 -6.82 -1.66
CA LYS A 174 13.06 -7.48 -2.62
C LYS A 174 13.77 -8.70 -2.04
N ALA A 175 14.22 -8.62 -0.79
CA ALA A 175 14.85 -9.76 -0.12
C ALA A 175 13.87 -10.92 0.07
N LEU A 176 12.62 -10.62 0.48
CA LEU A 176 11.60 -11.63 0.71
C LEU A 176 10.99 -12.19 -0.58
N GLU A 177 10.97 -11.44 -1.69
CA GLU A 177 10.60 -11.98 -3.01
C GLU A 177 11.45 -13.19 -3.39
N ILE A 178 12.72 -13.21 -2.98
CA ILE A 178 13.64 -14.32 -3.25
C ILE A 178 13.25 -15.55 -2.42
N SER A 179 13.07 -15.37 -1.11
CA SER A 179 12.75 -16.49 -0.20
C SER A 179 11.35 -17.06 -0.39
N GLU A 180 10.38 -16.20 -0.71
CA GLU A 180 8.98 -16.58 -0.96
C GLU A 180 8.73 -17.05 -2.41
N ASN A 181 9.73 -16.91 -3.29
CA ASN A 181 9.66 -17.25 -4.72
C ASN A 181 8.40 -16.68 -5.43
N ARG A 182 8.04 -15.45 -5.11
CA ARG A 182 6.94 -14.71 -5.72
C ARG A 182 7.22 -13.21 -5.75
N THR A 183 6.58 -12.49 -6.66
CA THR A 183 6.63 -11.03 -6.69
C THR A 183 5.68 -10.47 -5.61
N ILE A 184 6.15 -9.48 -4.87
CA ILE A 184 5.42 -8.80 -3.80
C ILE A 184 5.24 -7.34 -4.17
N GLY A 185 4.02 -6.86 -4.14
CA GLY A 185 3.72 -5.47 -4.47
C GLY A 185 3.92 -4.52 -3.29
N ILE A 186 4.06 -3.24 -3.62
CA ILE A 186 4.19 -2.14 -2.65
C ILE A 186 3.10 -1.10 -2.93
N TYR A 187 2.38 -0.70 -1.88
CA TYR A 187 1.16 0.09 -1.98
C TYR A 187 1.22 1.36 -1.12
N PRO A 188 2.17 2.32 -1.35
CA PRO A 188 2.36 3.47 -0.47
C PRO A 188 1.21 4.47 -0.53
N GLU A 189 0.79 4.99 0.63
CA GLU A 189 -0.04 6.18 0.73
C GLU A 189 0.81 7.43 0.95
N LEU A 190 0.58 8.48 0.17
CA LEU A 190 1.14 9.80 0.40
C LEU A 190 0.24 10.56 1.38
N LYS A 191 0.69 10.68 2.63
CA LYS A 191 -0.06 11.37 3.69
C LYS A 191 0.14 12.87 3.59
N TYR A 192 -0.96 13.63 3.65
CA TYR A 192 -0.92 15.09 3.76
C TYR A 192 -0.12 15.78 2.63
N GLY A 193 -0.32 15.40 1.37
CA GLY A 193 0.45 15.87 0.21
C GLY A 193 0.56 17.40 0.14
N LEU A 194 -0.56 18.12 0.13
CA LEU A 194 -0.59 19.58 0.09
C LEU A 194 0.09 20.22 1.31
N TYR A 195 -0.04 19.61 2.50
CA TYR A 195 0.62 20.10 3.70
C TYR A 195 2.15 20.05 3.56
N PHE A 196 2.69 18.91 3.13
CA PHE A 196 4.13 18.76 2.92
C PHE A 196 4.65 19.60 1.74
N GLN A 197 3.88 19.76 0.66
CA GLN A 197 4.24 20.67 -0.42
C GLN A 197 4.41 22.12 0.07
N ARG A 198 3.50 22.61 0.93
CA ARG A 198 3.56 23.95 1.53
C ARG A 198 4.78 24.14 2.44
N LEU A 199 5.33 23.06 3.02
CA LEU A 199 6.56 23.08 3.80
C LEU A 199 7.84 22.96 2.94
N GLY A 200 7.72 22.85 1.61
CA GLY A 200 8.84 22.56 0.72
C GLY A 200 9.36 21.12 0.81
N LEU A 201 8.54 20.22 1.32
CA LEU A 201 8.83 18.80 1.50
C LEU A 201 7.93 17.91 0.62
N ALA A 202 7.67 18.33 -0.64
CA ALA A 202 6.87 17.56 -1.58
C ALA A 202 7.36 16.12 -1.73
N MET A 203 6.44 15.15 -1.72
CA MET A 203 6.75 13.72 -1.72
C MET A 203 6.67 13.09 -3.11
N GLU A 204 5.89 13.64 -4.01
CA GLU A 204 5.46 13.02 -5.27
C GLU A 204 6.66 12.58 -6.12
N GLN A 205 7.53 13.52 -6.51
CA GLN A 205 8.71 13.21 -7.31
C GLN A 205 9.66 12.25 -6.57
N LYS A 206 9.82 12.44 -5.25
CA LYS A 206 10.72 11.62 -4.43
C LYS A 206 10.27 10.15 -4.35
N VAL A 207 8.97 9.90 -4.24
CA VAL A 207 8.40 8.54 -4.25
C VAL A 207 8.62 7.89 -5.61
N VAL A 208 8.36 8.63 -6.71
CA VAL A 208 8.59 8.14 -8.08
C VAL A 208 10.08 7.84 -8.32
N ASP A 209 10.97 8.76 -7.96
CA ASP A 209 12.43 8.56 -8.09
C ASP A 209 12.92 7.34 -7.30
N THR A 210 12.37 7.15 -6.08
CA THR A 210 12.70 5.99 -5.25
C THR A 210 12.26 4.70 -5.93
N PHE A 211 11.06 4.64 -6.49
CA PHE A 211 10.58 3.48 -7.22
C PHE A 211 11.41 3.22 -8.48
N HIS A 212 11.64 4.25 -9.31
CA HIS A 212 12.40 4.11 -10.56
C HIS A 212 13.84 3.65 -10.30
N LYS A 213 14.53 4.23 -9.30
CA LYS A 213 15.86 3.80 -8.87
C LYS A 213 15.90 2.33 -8.45
N ASN A 214 14.80 1.80 -7.94
CA ASN A 214 14.66 0.43 -7.53
C ASN A 214 14.09 -0.51 -8.62
N GLY A 215 13.92 -0.02 -9.86
CA GLY A 215 13.48 -0.82 -11.01
C GLY A 215 11.96 -0.98 -11.14
N TYR A 216 11.16 -0.27 -10.35
CA TYR A 216 9.71 -0.24 -10.49
C TYR A 216 9.32 0.87 -11.47
N THR A 217 9.01 0.50 -12.72
CA THR A 217 8.64 1.45 -13.78
C THR A 217 7.47 0.92 -14.61
N GLY A 218 6.64 1.85 -15.12
CA GLY A 218 5.51 1.50 -15.98
C GLY A 218 4.32 0.88 -15.22
N LYS A 219 3.21 0.75 -15.92
CA LYS A 219 1.93 0.30 -15.37
C LYS A 219 1.89 -1.17 -14.91
N GLU A 220 2.83 -1.99 -15.41
CA GLU A 220 2.93 -3.41 -15.05
C GLU A 220 3.81 -3.64 -13.80
N ALA A 221 4.46 -2.60 -13.28
CA ALA A 221 5.17 -2.71 -12.01
C ALA A 221 4.19 -3.08 -10.88
N PRO A 222 4.61 -3.92 -9.92
CA PRO A 222 3.78 -4.34 -8.79
C PRO A 222 3.63 -3.20 -7.76
N VAL A 223 3.12 -2.07 -8.19
CA VAL A 223 3.00 -0.85 -7.41
C VAL A 223 1.64 -0.20 -7.62
N TYR A 224 1.05 0.27 -6.52
CA TYR A 224 -0.01 1.29 -6.51
C TYR A 224 0.41 2.43 -5.60
N ILE A 225 0.34 3.68 -6.06
CA ILE A 225 0.53 4.86 -5.20
C ILE A 225 -0.86 5.42 -4.90
N GLN A 226 -1.17 5.61 -3.62
CA GLN A 226 -2.51 6.02 -3.18
C GLN A 226 -2.50 7.34 -2.42
N SER A 227 -3.62 8.06 -2.49
CA SER A 227 -3.85 9.28 -1.72
C SER A 227 -5.33 9.57 -1.55
N PHE A 228 -5.67 10.28 -0.47
CA PHE A 228 -6.98 10.92 -0.28
C PHE A 228 -7.11 12.24 -1.05
N GLU A 229 -5.98 12.90 -1.35
CA GLU A 229 -5.96 14.15 -2.10
C GLU A 229 -5.98 13.87 -3.62
N VAL A 230 -6.61 14.76 -4.36
CA VAL A 230 -6.78 14.62 -5.82
C VAL A 230 -5.62 15.26 -6.59
N SER A 231 -5.13 16.40 -6.11
CA SER A 231 -4.15 17.20 -6.85
C SER A 231 -2.82 16.47 -6.98
N ASN A 232 -2.35 15.82 -5.89
CA ASN A 232 -1.11 15.07 -5.92
C ASN A 232 -1.19 13.82 -6.81
N LEU A 233 -2.34 13.13 -6.88
CA LEU A 233 -2.52 12.01 -7.81
C LEU A 233 -2.51 12.48 -9.28
N LYS A 234 -3.13 13.64 -9.56
CA LYS A 234 -3.07 14.23 -10.90
C LYS A 234 -1.66 14.69 -11.27
N GLU A 235 -0.89 15.21 -10.31
CA GLU A 235 0.54 15.52 -10.49
C GLU A 235 1.33 14.25 -10.77
N LEU A 236 1.19 13.22 -9.95
CA LEU A 236 1.82 11.91 -10.15
C LEU A 236 1.54 11.34 -11.54
N LYS A 237 0.30 11.46 -12.04
CA LYS A 237 -0.07 10.99 -13.39
C LYS A 237 0.73 11.67 -14.50
N THR A 238 1.29 12.85 -14.26
CA THR A 238 2.12 13.56 -15.26
C THR A 238 3.59 13.13 -15.24
N ILE A 239 4.06 12.48 -14.15
CA ILE A 239 5.48 12.17 -13.94
C ILE A 239 5.77 10.67 -13.89
N THR A 240 4.72 9.82 -13.85
CA THR A 240 4.89 8.35 -13.83
C THR A 240 3.72 7.63 -14.49
N ASP A 241 4.01 6.42 -15.04
CA ASP A 241 3.00 5.45 -15.49
C ASP A 241 2.68 4.38 -14.43
N LEU A 242 3.23 4.48 -13.21
CA LEU A 242 2.86 3.61 -12.11
C LEU A 242 1.36 3.73 -11.82
N ARG A 243 0.75 2.64 -11.37
CA ARG A 243 -0.69 2.65 -11.07
C ARG A 243 -0.98 3.52 -9.86
N LEU A 244 -2.01 4.36 -10.00
CA LEU A 244 -2.48 5.27 -8.95
C LEU A 244 -3.84 4.80 -8.44
N LEU A 245 -4.11 5.02 -7.16
CA LEU A 245 -5.40 4.74 -6.53
C LEU A 245 -5.91 5.96 -5.77
N GLN A 246 -7.17 6.33 -6.04
CA GLN A 246 -7.86 7.36 -5.29
C GLN A 246 -8.56 6.76 -4.08
N LEU A 247 -8.19 7.23 -2.88
CA LEU A 247 -8.85 6.87 -1.63
C LEU A 247 -10.10 7.73 -1.38
N TYR A 248 -11.10 7.12 -0.74
CA TYR A 248 -12.34 7.79 -0.31
C TYR A 248 -12.54 7.53 1.17
N THR A 249 -12.69 8.61 1.96
CA THR A 249 -13.16 8.51 3.34
C THR A 249 -14.69 8.66 3.40
N VAL A 250 -15.25 8.65 4.61
CA VAL A 250 -16.71 8.73 4.80
C VAL A 250 -17.39 9.87 4.03
N SER A 251 -18.62 9.65 3.64
CA SER A 251 -19.40 10.37 2.63
C SER A 251 -19.50 11.90 2.77
N VAL A 252 -19.45 12.45 3.96
CA VAL A 252 -19.61 13.90 4.19
C VAL A 252 -18.32 14.72 4.07
N GLY A 253 -17.20 14.09 3.66
CA GLY A 253 -15.89 14.71 3.58
C GLY A 253 -15.55 15.27 2.20
N GLN A 254 -14.57 16.17 2.19
CA GLN A 254 -13.90 16.65 0.97
C GLN A 254 -12.43 16.24 1.01
N PRO A 255 -11.80 15.91 -0.14
CA PRO A 255 -10.34 15.91 -0.21
C PRO A 255 -9.79 17.25 0.28
N PHE A 256 -8.77 17.22 1.14
CA PHE A 256 -8.29 18.43 1.78
C PHE A 256 -7.83 19.48 0.75
N ASP A 257 -7.10 19.06 -0.26
CA ASP A 257 -6.65 19.92 -1.35
C ASP A 257 -7.83 20.56 -2.12
N GLN A 258 -8.92 19.83 -2.30
CA GLN A 258 -10.11 20.34 -3.00
C GLN A 258 -10.92 21.32 -2.14
N ALA A 259 -10.91 21.12 -0.82
CA ALA A 259 -11.49 22.06 0.11
C ALA A 259 -10.71 23.38 0.11
N GLU A 260 -9.37 23.32 0.16
CA GLU A 260 -8.47 24.49 0.09
C GLU A 260 -8.59 25.25 -1.23
N LEU A 261 -8.82 24.55 -2.34
CA LEU A 261 -9.00 25.14 -3.67
C LEU A 261 -10.45 25.65 -3.87
N GLY A 262 -11.37 25.41 -2.93
CA GLY A 262 -12.76 25.85 -3.02
C GLY A 262 -13.53 25.23 -4.18
N THR A 263 -13.14 24.04 -4.67
CA THR A 263 -13.79 23.39 -5.83
C THR A 263 -15.19 22.87 -5.55
N GLY A 264 -15.54 22.67 -4.28
CA GLY A 264 -16.77 22.03 -3.86
C GLY A 264 -16.86 20.54 -4.21
N LEU A 265 -15.75 19.90 -4.58
CA LEU A 265 -15.67 18.47 -4.84
C LEU A 265 -15.68 17.70 -3.51
N THR A 266 -16.65 16.78 -3.34
CA THR A 266 -16.78 15.91 -2.19
C THR A 266 -16.50 14.46 -2.58
N TYR A 267 -16.19 13.60 -1.61
CA TYR A 267 -16.04 12.17 -1.88
C TYR A 267 -17.34 11.55 -2.44
N ASP A 268 -18.51 12.03 -2.02
CA ASP A 268 -19.81 11.59 -2.58
C ASP A 268 -19.96 11.95 -4.06
N LYS A 269 -19.57 13.16 -4.45
CA LYS A 269 -19.56 13.55 -5.87
C LYS A 269 -18.58 12.68 -6.68
N MET A 270 -17.42 12.38 -6.12
CA MET A 270 -16.42 11.50 -6.76
C MET A 270 -16.92 10.04 -6.85
N ALA A 271 -17.84 9.62 -5.98
CA ALA A 271 -18.42 8.27 -5.96
C ALA A 271 -19.60 8.07 -6.93
N THR A 272 -20.11 9.14 -7.57
CA THR A 272 -21.12 9.02 -8.64
C THR A 272 -20.52 8.37 -9.89
N ALA A 273 -21.36 7.94 -10.83
CA ALA A 273 -20.87 7.37 -12.09
C ALA A 273 -20.01 8.37 -12.88
N GLU A 274 -20.41 9.66 -12.91
CA GLU A 274 -19.64 10.75 -13.53
C GLU A 274 -18.33 11.01 -12.78
N GLY A 275 -18.37 11.03 -11.43
CA GLY A 275 -17.17 11.23 -10.62
C GLY A 275 -16.16 10.10 -10.78
N LEU A 276 -16.60 8.85 -10.85
CA LEU A 276 -15.74 7.69 -11.13
C LEU A 276 -15.14 7.75 -12.54
N ALA A 277 -15.90 8.22 -13.55
CA ALA A 277 -15.35 8.45 -14.90
C ALA A 277 -14.27 9.55 -14.91
N ASP A 278 -14.38 10.56 -14.05
CA ASP A 278 -13.33 11.57 -13.89
C ASP A 278 -12.09 11.00 -13.18
N VAL A 279 -12.27 10.18 -12.16
CA VAL A 279 -11.17 9.49 -11.46
C VAL A 279 -10.42 8.53 -12.39
N ALA A 280 -11.13 7.82 -13.27
CA ALA A 280 -10.51 6.91 -14.24
C ALA A 280 -9.55 7.60 -15.24
N LYS A 281 -9.58 8.93 -15.35
CA LYS A 281 -8.64 9.68 -16.19
C LYS A 281 -7.21 9.70 -15.59
N TYR A 282 -7.06 9.52 -14.29
CA TYR A 282 -5.76 9.57 -13.62
C TYR A 282 -5.44 8.36 -12.75
N ALA A 283 -6.43 7.59 -12.27
CA ALA A 283 -6.24 6.45 -11.41
C ALA A 283 -6.61 5.13 -12.11
N ALA A 284 -5.99 4.03 -11.70
CA ALA A 284 -6.28 2.67 -12.12
C ALA A 284 -7.26 1.95 -11.17
N ALA A 285 -7.38 2.47 -9.95
CA ALA A 285 -8.22 1.88 -8.91
C ALA A 285 -8.80 2.94 -7.98
N VAL A 286 -9.82 2.54 -7.23
CA VAL A 286 -10.41 3.32 -6.13
C VAL A 286 -10.37 2.52 -4.84
N GLY A 287 -10.05 3.19 -3.72
CA GLY A 287 -10.02 2.64 -2.36
C GLY A 287 -11.09 3.30 -1.49
N PRO A 288 -12.34 2.87 -1.58
CA PRO A 288 -13.40 3.44 -0.76
C PRO A 288 -13.38 2.88 0.67
N GLU A 289 -13.80 3.71 1.64
CA GLU A 289 -14.26 3.19 2.93
C GLU A 289 -15.43 2.22 2.69
N LYS A 290 -15.51 1.15 3.49
CA LYS A 290 -16.44 0.01 3.29
C LYS A 290 -17.89 0.41 3.05
N SER A 291 -18.38 1.49 3.67
CA SER A 291 -19.78 1.92 3.59
C SER A 291 -20.20 2.39 2.19
N TYR A 292 -19.27 2.78 1.31
CA TYR A 292 -19.59 3.06 -0.09
C TYR A 292 -20.03 1.82 -0.86
N ILE A 293 -19.63 0.64 -0.40
CA ILE A 293 -19.94 -0.65 -1.05
C ILE A 293 -21.12 -1.32 -0.35
N ILE A 294 -21.02 -1.56 0.97
CA ILE A 294 -22.10 -2.13 1.77
C ILE A 294 -22.27 -1.26 3.03
N PRO A 295 -23.23 -0.33 3.04
CA PRO A 295 -23.46 0.53 4.19
C PRO A 295 -23.98 -0.27 5.38
N ARG A 296 -23.76 0.25 6.60
CA ARG A 296 -24.33 -0.29 7.83
C ARG A 296 -25.50 0.59 8.27
N ASN A 297 -26.55 -0.06 8.80
CA ASN A 297 -27.66 0.66 9.42
C ASN A 297 -27.32 1.12 10.84
N ILE A 298 -28.27 1.83 11.49
CA ILE A 298 -28.10 2.36 12.86
C ILE A 298 -27.89 1.29 13.93
N PHE A 299 -28.19 0.02 13.64
CA PHE A 299 -27.94 -1.14 14.52
C PHE A 299 -26.62 -1.83 14.22
N ASN A 300 -25.74 -1.22 13.39
CA ASN A 300 -24.46 -1.76 12.94
C ASN A 300 -24.60 -3.10 12.18
N ILE A 301 -25.66 -3.27 11.38
CA ILE A 301 -25.91 -4.45 10.53
C ILE A 301 -25.67 -4.05 9.08
N LEU A 302 -25.03 -4.93 8.28
CA LEU A 302 -24.80 -4.70 6.86
C LEU A 302 -26.12 -4.58 6.09
N GLY A 303 -26.20 -3.58 5.24
CA GLY A 303 -27.26 -3.39 4.26
C GLY A 303 -27.05 -4.19 2.97
N SER A 304 -27.68 -3.75 1.90
CA SER A 304 -27.45 -4.28 0.56
C SER A 304 -26.28 -3.57 -0.12
N PRO A 305 -25.57 -4.24 -1.03
CA PRO A 305 -24.54 -3.59 -1.85
C PRO A 305 -25.10 -2.42 -2.65
N THR A 306 -24.34 -1.35 -2.74
CA THR A 306 -24.63 -0.18 -3.59
C THR A 306 -24.25 -0.45 -5.04
N SER A 307 -24.46 0.53 -5.92
CA SER A 307 -23.98 0.46 -7.31
C SER A 307 -22.49 0.85 -7.48
N PHE A 308 -21.76 1.17 -6.40
CA PHE A 308 -20.39 1.71 -6.48
C PHE A 308 -19.44 0.80 -7.28
N VAL A 309 -19.35 -0.48 -6.93
CA VAL A 309 -18.47 -1.45 -7.61
C VAL A 309 -18.83 -1.56 -9.11
N LYS A 310 -20.12 -1.73 -9.42
CA LYS A 310 -20.60 -1.78 -10.81
C LYS A 310 -20.21 -0.54 -11.61
N ASN A 311 -20.39 0.65 -11.01
CA ASN A 311 -20.08 1.92 -11.68
C ASN A 311 -18.56 2.10 -11.86
N ALA A 312 -17.74 1.70 -10.89
CA ALA A 312 -16.28 1.72 -10.99
C ALA A 312 -15.78 0.79 -12.11
N HIS A 313 -16.28 -0.45 -12.15
CA HIS A 313 -15.92 -1.41 -13.21
C HIS A 313 -16.35 -0.94 -14.59
N ALA A 314 -17.50 -0.24 -14.71
CA ALA A 314 -17.98 0.27 -16.00
C ALA A 314 -17.02 1.28 -16.65
N VAL A 315 -16.14 1.91 -15.86
CA VAL A 315 -15.10 2.85 -16.34
C VAL A 315 -13.68 2.28 -16.22
N GLY A 316 -13.53 0.98 -15.93
CA GLY A 316 -12.26 0.26 -15.88
C GLY A 316 -11.47 0.44 -14.58
N LEU A 317 -12.06 0.98 -13.51
CA LEU A 317 -11.43 1.11 -12.20
C LEU A 317 -11.57 -0.20 -11.40
N GLN A 318 -10.47 -0.65 -10.78
CA GLN A 318 -10.53 -1.69 -9.75
C GLN A 318 -11.00 -1.09 -8.42
N VAL A 319 -11.56 -1.92 -7.53
CA VAL A 319 -12.14 -1.49 -6.25
C VAL A 319 -11.48 -2.23 -5.10
N HIS A 320 -10.72 -1.51 -4.26
CA HIS A 320 -9.98 -2.04 -3.12
C HIS A 320 -10.44 -1.33 -1.82
N PRO A 321 -11.52 -1.78 -1.16
CA PRO A 321 -12.03 -1.14 0.06
C PRO A 321 -11.14 -1.35 1.28
N TRP A 322 -11.23 -0.42 2.22
CA TRP A 322 -10.51 -0.40 3.50
C TRP A 322 -11.44 -0.11 4.67
N THR A 323 -11.14 -0.50 5.93
CA THR A 323 -10.14 -1.47 6.37
C THR A 323 -10.88 -2.62 7.03
N PHE A 324 -10.49 -3.84 6.72
CA PHE A 324 -11.03 -5.05 7.30
C PHE A 324 -10.20 -5.46 8.53
N ARG A 325 -10.87 -5.63 9.66
CA ARG A 325 -10.27 -5.89 10.98
C ARG A 325 -11.06 -6.94 11.71
N ALA A 326 -10.36 -7.84 12.42
CA ALA A 326 -10.99 -8.99 13.08
C ALA A 326 -11.64 -8.66 14.42
N GLU A 327 -11.23 -7.57 15.07
CA GLU A 327 -11.74 -7.22 16.40
C GLU A 327 -13.22 -6.80 16.32
N ASN A 328 -14.06 -7.27 17.27
CA ASN A 328 -15.51 -7.05 17.29
C ASN A 328 -15.92 -5.58 17.18
N VAL A 329 -15.13 -4.66 17.73
CA VAL A 329 -15.40 -3.20 17.66
C VAL A 329 -15.48 -2.67 16.22
N TYR A 330 -14.82 -3.33 15.27
CA TYR A 330 -14.79 -2.94 13.86
C TYR A 330 -15.78 -3.71 12.99
N LEU A 331 -16.31 -4.82 13.48
CA LEU A 331 -17.20 -5.71 12.73
C LEU A 331 -18.67 -5.27 12.78
N PRO A 332 -19.45 -5.52 11.72
CA PRO A 332 -20.90 -5.52 11.79
C PRO A 332 -21.39 -6.48 12.88
N ARG A 333 -22.52 -6.14 13.48
CA ARG A 333 -23.07 -6.87 14.64
C ARG A 333 -23.25 -8.36 14.38
N GLU A 334 -23.69 -8.73 13.20
CA GLU A 334 -23.93 -10.14 12.80
C GLU A 334 -22.62 -10.97 12.68
N PHE A 335 -21.47 -10.31 12.68
CA PHE A 335 -20.16 -10.96 12.61
C PHE A 335 -19.38 -10.86 13.94
N GLN A 336 -19.92 -10.20 14.96
CA GLN A 336 -19.30 -10.18 16.28
C GLN A 336 -19.45 -11.53 16.95
N SER A 337 -18.37 -12.02 17.59
CA SER A 337 -18.36 -13.30 18.32
C SER A 337 -18.95 -13.20 19.73
N SER A 338 -18.89 -12.01 20.33
CA SER A 338 -19.32 -11.74 21.69
C SER A 338 -19.55 -10.25 21.91
N ASN A 339 -19.94 -9.87 23.15
CA ASN A 339 -20.02 -8.47 23.57
C ASN A 339 -18.65 -7.84 23.91
N SER A 340 -17.58 -8.61 23.94
CA SER A 340 -16.21 -8.09 24.11
C SER A 340 -15.77 -7.38 22.84
N LEU A 341 -15.49 -6.08 22.93
CA LEU A 341 -15.13 -5.24 21.78
C LEU A 341 -13.78 -5.62 21.16
N PHE A 342 -12.90 -6.26 21.94
CA PHE A 342 -11.50 -6.52 21.58
C PHE A 342 -11.23 -7.97 21.17
N GLU A 343 -12.20 -8.87 21.36
CA GLU A 343 -12.10 -10.23 20.85
C GLU A 343 -12.28 -10.24 19.32
N PHE A 344 -11.68 -11.26 18.68
CA PHE A 344 -11.87 -11.49 17.25
C PHE A 344 -13.25 -12.09 16.98
N GLY A 345 -13.96 -11.49 16.05
CA GLY A 345 -15.21 -12.00 15.50
C GLY A 345 -14.99 -12.71 14.16
N ASN A 346 -16.08 -12.87 13.43
CA ASN A 346 -16.11 -13.55 12.14
C ASN A 346 -15.76 -12.60 10.98
N LEU A 347 -14.49 -12.15 10.89
CA LEU A 347 -14.00 -11.34 9.78
C LEU A 347 -14.16 -12.06 8.43
N GLU A 348 -14.03 -13.39 8.39
CA GLU A 348 -14.26 -14.18 7.15
C GLU A 348 -15.66 -13.97 6.60
N GLY A 349 -16.66 -13.91 7.48
CA GLY A 349 -18.05 -13.65 7.09
C GLY A 349 -18.24 -12.27 6.46
N GLU A 350 -17.63 -11.21 7.04
CA GLU A 350 -17.64 -9.86 6.47
C GLU A 350 -16.94 -9.86 5.10
N ILE A 351 -15.72 -10.39 5.01
CA ILE A 351 -14.94 -10.48 3.77
C ILE A 351 -15.78 -11.14 2.65
N LYS A 352 -16.41 -12.29 2.92
CA LYS A 352 -17.23 -13.01 1.93
C LYS A 352 -18.39 -12.14 1.39
N LYS A 353 -18.98 -11.25 2.19
CA LYS A 353 -20.02 -10.31 1.73
C LYS A 353 -19.46 -9.32 0.72
N PHE A 354 -18.28 -8.77 0.97
CA PHE A 354 -17.65 -7.82 0.06
C PHE A 354 -17.13 -8.48 -1.20
N LEU A 355 -16.60 -9.72 -1.13
CA LEU A 355 -16.24 -10.49 -2.31
C LEU A 355 -17.46 -10.78 -3.20
N ALA A 356 -18.60 -11.11 -2.59
CA ALA A 356 -19.86 -11.30 -3.32
C ALA A 356 -20.37 -9.99 -3.98
N ALA A 357 -19.98 -8.82 -3.46
CA ALA A 357 -20.26 -7.52 -4.07
C ALA A 357 -19.31 -7.18 -5.24
N GLY A 358 -18.28 -8.02 -5.51
CA GLY A 358 -17.41 -7.93 -6.68
C GLY A 358 -16.16 -7.06 -6.49
N VAL A 359 -15.69 -6.84 -5.26
CA VAL A 359 -14.43 -6.10 -5.02
C VAL A 359 -13.22 -6.86 -5.54
N ASP A 360 -12.18 -6.15 -6.01
CA ASP A 360 -10.97 -6.71 -6.64
C ASP A 360 -9.83 -6.98 -5.66
N GLY A 361 -9.82 -6.31 -4.52
CA GLY A 361 -8.84 -6.46 -3.45
C GLY A 361 -9.36 -5.88 -2.14
N LEU A 362 -8.69 -6.14 -1.03
CA LEU A 362 -9.08 -5.64 0.29
C LEU A 362 -7.86 -5.26 1.12
N PHE A 363 -7.96 -4.12 1.82
CA PHE A 363 -7.00 -3.72 2.85
C PHE A 363 -7.36 -4.37 4.18
N VAL A 364 -6.46 -5.17 4.73
CA VAL A 364 -6.74 -6.01 5.91
C VAL A 364 -5.60 -5.93 6.92
N ASP A 365 -5.95 -5.82 8.23
CA ASP A 365 -4.97 -5.82 9.32
C ASP A 365 -4.50 -7.25 9.68
N GLN A 366 -5.29 -8.28 9.35
CA GLN A 366 -4.98 -9.70 9.52
C GLN A 366 -4.94 -10.40 8.16
N PRO A 367 -3.81 -10.31 7.41
CA PRO A 367 -3.74 -10.78 6.03
C PRO A 367 -3.95 -12.30 5.87
N ASP A 368 -3.55 -13.11 6.86
CA ASP A 368 -3.77 -14.56 6.89
C ASP A 368 -5.25 -14.94 6.77
N ILE A 369 -6.15 -14.15 7.35
CA ILE A 369 -7.60 -14.40 7.30
C ILE A 369 -8.10 -14.22 5.87
N LEU A 370 -7.70 -13.14 5.17
CA LEU A 370 -8.11 -12.92 3.79
C LEU A 370 -7.47 -13.96 2.85
N VAL A 371 -6.20 -14.30 3.05
CA VAL A 371 -5.51 -15.36 2.28
C VAL A 371 -6.26 -16.69 2.42
N ARG A 372 -6.67 -17.04 3.65
CA ARG A 372 -7.46 -18.26 3.89
C ARG A 372 -8.82 -18.24 3.19
N VAL A 373 -9.53 -17.10 3.19
CA VAL A 373 -10.84 -16.94 2.52
C VAL A 373 -10.71 -17.02 1.01
N ARG A 374 -9.66 -16.41 0.44
CA ARG A 374 -9.36 -16.46 -0.98
C ARG A 374 -9.01 -17.88 -1.46
N GLY A 375 -8.32 -18.64 -0.61
CA GLY A 375 -7.72 -19.91 -0.96
C GLY A 375 -6.32 -19.74 -1.60
N GLN A 376 -5.71 -20.89 -1.91
CA GLN A 376 -4.42 -20.92 -2.60
C GLN A 376 -4.57 -20.48 -4.07
N CYS A 377 -3.59 -19.80 -4.56
CA CYS A 377 -3.50 -19.37 -5.95
C CYS A 377 -2.66 -20.33 -6.78
#